data_308b5c9ab2c64210ea7535503c3ef42c
#
_entry.id   308b5c9ab2c64210ea7535503c3ef42c
#
_cell.length_a   1.000
_cell.length_b   1.000
_cell.length_c   1.000
_cell.angle_alpha   90.00
_cell.angle_beta   90.00
_cell.angle_gamma   90.00
#
_symmetry.space_group_name_H-M   'P 1'
#
loop_
_entity.id
_entity.type
_entity.pdbx_description
1 polymer ?
#
loop_
_entity_poly.entity_id
_entity_poly.type
_entity_poly.pdbx_seq_one_letter_code
_entity_poly.pdbx_strand_id
1 'polypeptide(L)'
;SSVFWSLLSYALIAFVKTNIYKLIIIVGTFALALAFAGNDLVNFIGVPVAAYNAFQEWSASGVAASAFPMDVLAEKVPTNNWLLFGAGMIMVLTLWFSSKAKGVVKTSLDLSSQGETKERFQPNFLSRGFVRSAMLMSQMSAYMLPDSWQAKIEKQFETPVIALSKDKTHELPAFDMVRAAVNLMVAAVLISIATSYKLPLSTTYVTFMVAMGTSLADRAWGAESAVYRVAGVLNVIGGWFFTAFSAFTAAALVAYLLNLNINVMFPILLFAAFGLLIRSSIAHNKKSKLVKSEDSLQIAESSSVQGVIH
;
A
#
# COMPACT_ATOMS: atom_id res chain seq x y z
N SER A 1 12.30 -19.49 18.51
CA SER A 1 12.19 -18.03 18.27
C SER A 1 11.03 -17.40 19.04
N SER A 2 9.83 -17.99 19.07
CA SER A 2 8.64 -17.43 19.76
C SER A 2 8.89 -17.16 21.26
N VAL A 3 9.51 -18.10 21.96
CA VAL A 3 9.86 -17.95 23.39
C VAL A 3 10.79 -16.76 23.62
N PHE A 4 11.80 -16.60 22.77
CA PHE A 4 12.73 -15.46 22.86
C PHE A 4 11.99 -14.13 22.73
N TRP A 5 11.13 -13.99 21.72
CA TRP A 5 10.37 -12.76 21.50
C TRP A 5 9.34 -12.49 22.62
N SER A 6 8.72 -13.54 23.17
CA SER A 6 7.82 -13.41 24.32
C SER A 6 8.55 -12.94 25.57
N LEU A 7 9.72 -13.51 25.86
CA LEU A 7 10.54 -13.07 26.99
C LEU A 7 11.07 -11.66 26.83
N LEU A 8 11.52 -11.30 25.63
CA LEU A 8 11.97 -9.94 25.30
C LEU A 8 10.83 -8.93 25.48
N SER A 9 9.64 -9.23 24.96
CA SER A 9 8.46 -8.38 25.10
C SER A 9 8.08 -8.23 26.58
N TYR A 10 8.08 -9.31 27.33
CA TYR A 10 7.82 -9.28 28.77
C TYR A 10 8.83 -8.40 29.50
N ALA A 11 10.13 -8.58 29.21
CA ALA A 11 11.17 -7.75 29.81
C ALA A 11 11.00 -6.26 29.50
N LEU A 12 10.68 -5.92 28.24
CA LEU A 12 10.45 -4.54 27.81
C LEU A 12 9.24 -3.90 28.52
N ILE A 13 8.15 -4.65 28.71
CA ILE A 13 6.98 -4.18 29.44
C ILE A 13 7.29 -4.01 30.92
N ALA A 14 7.96 -4.99 31.54
CA ALA A 14 8.21 -5.02 32.98
C ALA A 14 9.26 -3.98 33.41
N PHE A 15 10.35 -3.83 32.67
CA PHE A 15 11.50 -3.00 33.06
C PHE A 15 11.46 -1.59 32.47
N VAL A 16 11.06 -1.47 31.17
CA VAL A 16 11.08 -0.19 30.46
C VAL A 16 9.73 0.51 30.53
N LYS A 17 8.67 -0.19 30.96
CA LYS A 17 7.28 0.32 31.01
C LYS A 17 6.82 0.94 29.68
N THR A 18 7.34 0.45 28.59
CA THR A 18 7.06 0.96 27.25
C THR A 18 5.80 0.29 26.69
N ASN A 19 5.02 1.05 25.94
CA ASN A 19 3.89 0.50 25.20
C ASN A 19 4.41 -0.39 24.07
N ILE A 20 4.22 -1.71 24.21
CA ILE A 20 4.72 -2.72 23.29
C ILE A 20 4.19 -2.50 21.85
N TYR A 21 2.97 -2.02 21.69
CA TYR A 21 2.39 -1.75 20.37
C TYR A 21 3.13 -0.63 19.64
N LYS A 22 3.54 0.43 20.35
CA LYS A 22 4.37 1.49 19.76
C LYS A 22 5.70 0.94 19.25
N LEU A 23 6.33 0.07 20.03
CA LEU A 23 7.58 -0.57 19.63
C LEU A 23 7.38 -1.47 18.39
N ILE A 24 6.33 -2.30 18.40
CA ILE A 24 5.99 -3.16 17.26
C ILE A 24 5.71 -2.33 16.01
N ILE A 25 5.00 -1.21 16.13
CA ILE A 25 4.73 -0.32 15.00
C ILE A 25 6.02 0.26 14.44
N ILE A 26 6.95 0.73 15.28
CA ILE A 26 8.23 1.30 14.82
C ILE A 26 9.05 0.21 14.11
N VAL A 27 9.25 -0.94 14.76
CA VAL A 27 10.03 -2.05 14.20
C VAL A 27 9.34 -2.63 12.97
N GLY A 28 8.01 -2.80 13.00
CA GLY A 28 7.22 -3.28 11.88
C GLY A 28 7.25 -2.32 10.68
N THR A 29 7.23 -1.00 10.91
CA THR A 29 7.39 -0.01 9.86
C THR A 29 8.76 -0.10 9.20
N PHE A 30 9.82 -0.27 10.01
CA PHE A 30 11.17 -0.47 9.48
C PHE A 30 11.28 -1.77 8.68
N ALA A 31 10.75 -2.88 9.21
CA ALA A 31 10.76 -4.18 8.53
C ALA A 31 9.97 -4.13 7.22
N LEU A 32 8.81 -3.47 7.20
CA LEU A 32 8.01 -3.30 6.00
C LEU A 32 8.72 -2.41 4.98
N ALA A 33 9.36 -1.33 5.40
CA ALA A 33 10.14 -0.47 4.52
C ALA A 33 11.33 -1.23 3.89
N LEU A 34 12.00 -2.09 4.68
CA LEU A 34 13.08 -2.94 4.18
C LEU A 34 12.56 -3.98 3.17
N ALA A 35 11.40 -4.59 3.45
CA ALA A 35 10.75 -5.52 2.54
C ALA A 35 10.33 -4.83 1.21
N PHE A 36 9.83 -3.60 1.28
CA PHE A 36 9.53 -2.79 0.10
C PHE A 36 10.78 -2.46 -0.71
N ALA A 37 11.85 -2.02 -0.05
CA ALA A 37 13.11 -1.73 -0.72
C ALA A 37 13.66 -2.97 -1.45
N GLY A 38 13.57 -4.15 -0.86
CA GLY A 38 14.00 -5.41 -1.46
C GLY A 38 13.15 -5.86 -2.66
N ASN A 39 11.87 -5.52 -2.68
CA ASN A 39 10.96 -5.89 -3.77
C ASN A 39 10.79 -4.77 -4.80
N ASP A 40 10.44 -3.56 -4.36
CA ASP A 40 10.03 -2.50 -5.25
C ASP A 40 11.21 -1.85 -5.99
N LEU A 41 12.39 -1.74 -5.37
CA LEU A 41 13.56 -1.17 -6.02
C LEU A 41 13.95 -1.98 -7.27
N VAL A 42 13.92 -3.30 -7.19
CA VAL A 42 14.20 -4.19 -8.32
C VAL A 42 13.19 -3.98 -9.45
N ASN A 43 11.93 -3.78 -9.13
CA ASN A 43 10.88 -3.53 -10.13
C ASN A 43 11.10 -2.21 -10.89
N PHE A 44 11.66 -1.19 -10.23
CA PHE A 44 11.91 0.11 -10.86
C PHE A 44 13.19 0.15 -11.67
N ILE A 45 14.29 -0.40 -11.17
CA ILE A 45 15.60 -0.28 -11.80
C ILE A 45 16.05 -1.55 -12.50
N GLY A 46 15.41 -2.69 -12.27
CA GLY A 46 15.84 -3.97 -12.83
C GLY A 46 15.91 -3.94 -14.36
N VAL A 47 14.89 -3.43 -15.04
CA VAL A 47 14.85 -3.34 -16.49
C VAL A 47 15.92 -2.40 -17.07
N PRO A 48 16.07 -1.14 -16.59
CA PRO A 48 17.16 -0.26 -17.04
C PRO A 48 18.54 -0.83 -16.79
N VAL A 49 18.77 -1.48 -15.65
CA VAL A 49 20.08 -2.07 -15.33
C VAL A 49 20.36 -3.29 -16.22
N ALA A 50 19.36 -4.16 -16.44
CA ALA A 50 19.49 -5.27 -17.37
C ALA A 50 19.79 -4.79 -18.79
N ALA A 51 19.12 -3.75 -19.26
CA ALA A 51 19.37 -3.14 -20.56
C ALA A 51 20.79 -2.55 -20.65
N TYR A 52 21.26 -1.89 -19.60
CA TYR A 52 22.63 -1.34 -19.54
C TYR A 52 23.68 -2.45 -19.60
N ASN A 53 23.51 -3.52 -18.83
CA ASN A 53 24.41 -4.65 -18.84
C ASN A 53 24.41 -5.38 -20.19
N ALA A 54 23.23 -5.61 -20.78
CA ALA A 54 23.13 -6.18 -22.12
C ALA A 54 23.82 -5.32 -23.18
N PHE A 55 23.73 -4.00 -23.06
CA PHE A 55 24.44 -3.07 -23.96
C PHE A 55 25.96 -3.16 -23.76
N GLN A 56 26.45 -3.25 -22.54
CA GLN A 56 27.88 -3.40 -22.26
C GLN A 56 28.46 -4.71 -22.89
N GLU A 57 27.77 -5.84 -22.68
CA GLU A 57 28.17 -7.14 -23.22
C GLU A 57 28.14 -7.12 -24.72
N TRP A 58 27.08 -6.59 -25.33
CA TRP A 58 27.01 -6.42 -26.76
C TRP A 58 28.15 -5.55 -27.31
N SER A 59 28.42 -4.40 -26.71
CA SER A 59 29.49 -3.49 -27.12
C SER A 59 30.87 -4.15 -27.05
N ALA A 60 31.09 -4.98 -26.02
CA ALA A 60 32.34 -5.70 -25.86
C ALA A 60 32.51 -6.86 -26.87
N SER A 61 31.41 -7.44 -27.36
CA SER A 61 31.44 -8.60 -28.27
C SER A 61 31.90 -8.27 -29.68
N GLY A 62 31.76 -7.02 -30.13
CA GLY A 62 32.04 -6.61 -31.51
C GLY A 62 31.10 -7.21 -32.58
N VAL A 63 30.05 -7.91 -32.20
CA VAL A 63 29.09 -8.55 -33.09
C VAL A 63 27.98 -7.56 -33.46
N ALA A 64 27.40 -7.67 -34.64
CA ALA A 64 26.25 -6.87 -35.03
C ALA A 64 25.06 -7.08 -34.10
N ALA A 65 24.31 -6.03 -33.76
CA ALA A 65 23.24 -6.08 -32.78
C ALA A 65 22.11 -7.09 -33.11
N SER A 66 21.88 -7.34 -34.44
CA SER A 66 20.92 -8.32 -34.92
C SER A 66 21.38 -9.78 -34.79
N ALA A 67 22.66 -10.02 -34.56
CA ALA A 67 23.25 -11.35 -34.45
C ALA A 67 23.75 -11.68 -33.05
N PHE A 68 23.67 -10.74 -32.12
CA PHE A 68 24.09 -10.93 -30.74
C PHE A 68 23.00 -11.65 -29.92
N PRO A 69 23.27 -12.85 -29.38
CA PRO A 69 22.34 -13.55 -28.51
C PRO A 69 22.31 -12.83 -27.16
N MET A 70 21.11 -12.58 -26.63
CA MET A 70 20.91 -11.94 -25.29
C MET A 70 21.00 -12.95 -24.16
N ASP A 71 21.82 -13.97 -24.24
CA ASP A 71 21.95 -15.06 -23.27
C ASP A 71 22.41 -14.55 -21.90
N VAL A 72 23.13 -13.42 -21.87
CA VAL A 72 23.53 -12.74 -20.64
C VAL A 72 22.35 -12.41 -19.73
N LEU A 73 21.16 -12.20 -20.28
CA LEU A 73 19.94 -11.90 -19.50
C LEU A 73 19.31 -13.16 -18.90
N ALA A 74 19.71 -14.37 -19.33
CA ALA A 74 19.24 -15.63 -18.76
C ALA A 74 19.97 -15.97 -17.44
N GLU A 75 21.14 -15.39 -17.22
CA GLU A 75 21.93 -15.59 -16.01
C GLU A 75 21.71 -14.49 -14.96
N LYS A 76 22.32 -14.67 -13.77
CA LYS A 76 22.32 -13.63 -12.73
C LYS A 76 23.25 -12.49 -13.17
N VAL A 77 22.67 -11.37 -13.54
CA VAL A 77 23.41 -10.18 -13.92
C VAL A 77 23.89 -9.44 -12.67
N PRO A 78 25.20 -9.26 -12.48
CA PRO A 78 25.73 -8.48 -11.37
C PRO A 78 25.31 -7.02 -11.53
N THR A 79 24.67 -6.48 -10.49
CA THR A 79 24.25 -5.07 -10.48
C THR A 79 25.32 -4.21 -9.84
N ASN A 80 25.69 -3.12 -10.51
CA ASN A 80 26.64 -2.17 -9.94
C ASN A 80 26.04 -1.48 -8.72
N ASN A 81 26.74 -1.57 -7.57
CA ASN A 81 26.30 -1.01 -6.29
C ASN A 81 26.07 0.51 -6.35
N TRP A 82 26.81 1.23 -7.20
CA TRP A 82 26.61 2.68 -7.38
C TRP A 82 25.29 3.02 -8.07
N LEU A 83 24.84 2.18 -9.01
CA LEU A 83 23.52 2.33 -9.65
C LEU A 83 22.41 2.07 -8.65
N LEU A 84 22.55 1.04 -7.80
CA LEU A 84 21.59 0.75 -6.71
C LEU A 84 21.54 1.90 -5.71
N PHE A 85 22.71 2.41 -5.29
CA PHE A 85 22.79 3.53 -4.36
C PHE A 85 22.15 4.78 -4.95
N GLY A 86 22.47 5.12 -6.19
CA GLY A 86 21.90 6.28 -6.88
C GLY A 86 20.38 6.19 -7.01
N ALA A 87 19.86 5.01 -7.43
CA ALA A 87 18.42 4.77 -7.54
C ALA A 87 17.73 4.84 -6.17
N GLY A 88 18.33 4.26 -5.13
CA GLY A 88 17.82 4.34 -3.76
C GLY A 88 17.77 5.79 -3.25
N MET A 89 18.81 6.59 -3.51
CA MET A 89 18.84 8.02 -3.15
C MET A 89 17.73 8.81 -3.86
N ILE A 90 17.54 8.57 -5.16
CA ILE A 90 16.46 9.22 -5.92
C ILE A 90 15.09 8.83 -5.34
N MET A 91 14.90 7.55 -4.99
CA MET A 91 13.67 7.07 -4.38
C MET A 91 13.41 7.75 -3.03
N VAL A 92 14.41 7.83 -2.15
CA VAL A 92 14.29 8.50 -0.84
C VAL A 92 13.92 9.97 -1.02
N LEU A 93 14.62 10.70 -1.87
CA LEU A 93 14.34 12.11 -2.14
C LEU A 93 12.94 12.31 -2.72
N THR A 94 12.54 11.45 -3.66
CA THR A 94 11.21 11.51 -4.27
C THR A 94 10.11 11.26 -3.24
N LEU A 95 10.24 10.25 -2.40
CA LEU A 95 9.27 9.94 -1.35
C LEU A 95 9.20 11.06 -0.30
N TRP A 96 10.34 11.64 0.07
CA TRP A 96 10.41 12.70 1.07
C TRP A 96 9.73 13.99 0.61
N PHE A 97 9.95 14.39 -0.64
CA PHE A 97 9.43 15.64 -1.19
C PHE A 97 8.08 15.51 -1.90
N SER A 98 7.64 14.30 -2.24
CA SER A 98 6.41 14.08 -2.99
C SER A 98 5.16 14.25 -2.13
N SER A 99 4.30 15.19 -2.50
CA SER A 99 2.97 15.32 -1.91
C SER A 99 2.05 14.13 -2.23
N LYS A 100 2.31 13.42 -3.34
CA LYS A 100 1.58 12.19 -3.71
C LYS A 100 1.87 11.06 -2.73
N ALA A 101 3.13 10.88 -2.32
CA ALA A 101 3.52 9.87 -1.34
C ALA A 101 2.86 10.10 0.03
N LYS A 102 2.73 11.36 0.45
CA LYS A 102 2.00 11.72 1.69
C LYS A 102 0.53 11.31 1.64
N GLY A 103 -0.11 11.35 0.47
CA GLY A 103 -1.47 10.87 0.28
C GLY A 103 -1.63 9.36 0.52
N VAL A 104 -0.63 8.57 0.17
CA VAL A 104 -0.63 7.11 0.44
C VAL A 104 -0.57 6.84 1.95
N VAL A 105 0.25 7.58 2.69
CA VAL A 105 0.32 7.48 4.16
C VAL A 105 -1.03 7.79 4.79
N LYS A 106 -1.72 8.84 4.34
CA LYS A 106 -3.07 9.19 4.82
C LYS A 106 -4.05 8.03 4.58
N THR A 107 -4.05 7.44 3.39
CA THR A 107 -4.91 6.29 3.08
C THR A 107 -4.60 5.09 3.99
N SER A 108 -3.33 4.83 4.28
CA SER A 108 -2.91 3.76 5.17
C SER A 108 -3.40 3.97 6.62
N LEU A 109 -3.35 5.22 7.09
CA LEU A 109 -3.90 5.60 8.40
C LEU A 109 -5.44 5.45 8.45
N ASP A 110 -6.13 5.91 7.41
CA ASP A 110 -7.59 5.78 7.29
C ASP A 110 -8.03 4.30 7.32
N LEU A 111 -7.27 3.40 6.70
CA LEU A 111 -7.52 1.95 6.72
C LEU A 111 -7.28 1.31 8.10
N SER A 112 -6.44 1.91 8.93
CA SER A 112 -6.15 1.44 10.27
C SER A 112 -7.06 2.09 11.33
N SER A 113 -7.93 3.04 10.96
CA SER A 113 -8.87 3.69 11.88
C SER A 113 -10.14 2.88 12.02
N GLN A 114 -10.74 2.90 13.25
CA GLN A 114 -12.03 2.27 13.54
C GLN A 114 -13.21 3.25 13.45
N GLY A 115 -12.93 4.55 13.26
CA GLY A 115 -13.96 5.58 13.20
C GLY A 115 -14.85 5.48 11.96
N GLU A 116 -16.05 6.03 12.02
CA GLU A 116 -16.93 6.24 10.88
C GLU A 116 -16.26 7.22 9.91
N THR A 117 -15.53 6.68 8.94
CA THR A 117 -14.99 7.47 7.85
C THR A 117 -16.08 7.67 6.80
N LYS A 118 -16.19 8.87 6.23
CA LYS A 118 -17.07 9.13 5.09
C LYS A 118 -16.78 8.11 3.99
N GLU A 119 -17.77 7.28 3.68
CA GLU A 119 -17.65 6.23 2.66
C GLU A 119 -17.36 6.87 1.31
N ARG A 120 -16.19 6.58 0.73
CA ARG A 120 -15.72 7.15 -0.55
C ARG A 120 -16.28 6.45 -1.78
N PHE A 121 -16.77 5.22 -1.62
CA PHE A 121 -17.19 4.37 -2.71
C PHE A 121 -18.68 4.16 -2.67
N GLN A 122 -19.30 4.07 -3.85
CA GLN A 122 -20.71 3.73 -3.94
C GLN A 122 -20.90 2.21 -4.10
N PRO A 123 -21.93 1.63 -3.48
CA PRO A 123 -22.20 0.20 -3.58
C PRO A 123 -22.56 -0.18 -5.01
N ASN A 124 -21.98 -1.26 -5.49
CA ASN A 124 -22.29 -1.82 -6.79
C ASN A 124 -22.93 -3.22 -6.65
N PHE A 125 -23.46 -3.77 -7.75
CA PHE A 125 -24.10 -5.07 -7.76
C PHE A 125 -23.18 -6.19 -7.25
N LEU A 126 -21.91 -6.16 -7.64
CA LEU A 126 -20.93 -7.17 -7.24
C LEU A 126 -20.65 -7.11 -5.74
N SER A 127 -20.45 -5.92 -5.17
CA SER A 127 -20.19 -5.78 -3.72
C SER A 127 -21.36 -6.27 -2.88
N ARG A 128 -22.61 -6.01 -3.30
CA ARG A 128 -23.80 -6.53 -2.64
C ARG A 128 -23.88 -8.05 -2.72
N GLY A 129 -23.53 -8.63 -3.87
CA GLY A 129 -23.47 -10.08 -4.07
C GLY A 129 -22.44 -10.74 -3.15
N PHE A 130 -21.23 -10.22 -3.10
CA PHE A 130 -20.17 -10.72 -2.22
C PHE A 130 -20.54 -10.65 -0.74
N VAL A 131 -21.07 -9.52 -0.27
CA VAL A 131 -21.49 -9.37 1.13
C VAL A 131 -22.63 -10.30 1.49
N ARG A 132 -23.62 -10.46 0.62
CA ARG A 132 -24.71 -11.44 0.82
C ARG A 132 -24.20 -12.86 0.89
N SER A 133 -23.28 -13.25 -0.01
CA SER A 133 -22.68 -14.58 0.01
C SER A 133 -21.87 -14.81 1.29
N ALA A 134 -21.09 -13.83 1.73
CA ALA A 134 -20.34 -13.91 2.98
C ALA A 134 -21.26 -14.03 4.22
N MET A 135 -22.36 -13.28 4.23
CA MET A 135 -23.36 -13.37 5.30
C MET A 135 -24.05 -14.75 5.34
N LEU A 136 -24.41 -15.31 4.17
CA LEU A 136 -24.98 -16.66 4.08
C LEU A 136 -23.98 -17.71 4.58
N MET A 137 -22.72 -17.62 4.15
CA MET A 137 -21.67 -18.53 4.64
C MET A 137 -21.46 -18.40 6.16
N SER A 138 -21.48 -17.18 6.69
CA SER A 138 -21.39 -16.94 8.13
C SER A 138 -22.57 -17.56 8.88
N GLN A 139 -23.80 -17.40 8.38
CA GLN A 139 -24.99 -18.02 8.97
C GLN A 139 -24.93 -19.55 8.91
N MET A 140 -24.50 -20.11 7.78
CA MET A 140 -24.31 -21.57 7.66
C MET A 140 -23.26 -22.09 8.62
N SER A 141 -22.13 -21.39 8.77
CA SER A 141 -21.08 -21.78 9.72
C SER A 141 -21.54 -21.64 11.17
N ALA A 142 -22.33 -20.61 11.50
CA ALA A 142 -22.93 -20.46 12.81
C ALA A 142 -23.89 -21.62 13.15
N TYR A 143 -24.65 -22.10 12.16
CA TYR A 143 -25.54 -23.23 12.34
C TYR A 143 -24.81 -24.57 12.62
N MET A 144 -23.54 -24.66 12.18
CA MET A 144 -22.69 -25.84 12.44
C MET A 144 -21.96 -25.79 13.79
N LEU A 145 -21.94 -24.64 14.45
CA LEU A 145 -21.24 -24.45 15.73
C LEU A 145 -22.20 -24.63 16.90
N PRO A 146 -21.79 -25.35 17.97
CA PRO A 146 -22.58 -25.43 19.22
C PRO A 146 -22.84 -24.04 19.81
N ASP A 147 -24.01 -23.83 20.39
CA ASP A 147 -24.42 -22.53 20.99
C ASP A 147 -23.43 -22.00 22.00
N SER A 148 -22.79 -22.90 22.78
CA SER A 148 -21.76 -22.52 23.77
C SER A 148 -20.52 -21.92 23.14
N TRP A 149 -20.18 -22.31 21.91
CA TRP A 149 -19.05 -21.76 21.16
C TRP A 149 -19.42 -20.43 20.50
N GLN A 150 -20.65 -20.33 19.98
CA GLN A 150 -21.16 -19.07 19.45
C GLN A 150 -21.17 -17.96 20.51
N ALA A 151 -21.71 -18.25 21.71
CA ALA A 151 -21.72 -17.31 22.82
C ALA A 151 -20.30 -16.87 23.26
N LYS A 152 -19.33 -17.80 23.26
CA LYS A 152 -17.94 -17.45 23.59
C LYS A 152 -17.31 -16.55 22.53
N ILE A 153 -17.60 -16.80 21.24
CA ILE A 153 -17.10 -15.99 20.12
C ILE A 153 -17.72 -14.59 20.21
N GLU A 154 -19.04 -14.48 20.38
CA GLU A 154 -19.73 -13.20 20.45
C GLU A 154 -19.26 -12.34 21.61
N LYS A 155 -19.04 -12.95 22.77
CA LYS A 155 -18.48 -12.25 23.94
C LYS A 155 -17.13 -11.61 23.69
N GLN A 156 -16.31 -12.14 22.75
CA GLN A 156 -15.03 -11.56 22.41
C GLN A 156 -15.16 -10.31 21.51
N PHE A 157 -16.31 -10.14 20.87
CA PHE A 157 -16.58 -8.97 20.02
C PHE A 157 -17.39 -7.88 20.75
N GLU A 158 -17.73 -8.09 22.03
CA GLU A 158 -18.32 -7.03 22.85
C GLU A 158 -17.31 -5.88 23.01
N THR A 159 -17.65 -4.72 22.47
CA THR A 159 -16.84 -3.51 22.64
C THR A 159 -16.98 -3.01 24.07
N PRO A 160 -15.88 -2.95 24.85
CA PRO A 160 -15.95 -2.40 26.19
C PRO A 160 -16.36 -0.93 26.10
N VAL A 161 -17.41 -0.53 26.81
CA VAL A 161 -17.82 0.86 26.94
C VAL A 161 -16.79 1.57 27.80
N ILE A 162 -15.78 2.15 27.16
CA ILE A 162 -14.79 2.98 27.84
C ILE A 162 -15.43 4.34 28.06
N ALA A 163 -15.87 4.63 29.30
CA ALA A 163 -16.27 5.97 29.72
C ALA A 163 -15.02 6.87 29.70
N LEU A 164 -14.79 7.54 28.58
CA LEU A 164 -13.71 8.52 28.45
C LEU A 164 -14.08 9.76 29.26
N SER A 165 -13.25 10.11 30.22
CA SER A 165 -13.31 11.43 30.87
C SER A 165 -13.13 12.51 29.79
N LYS A 166 -13.97 13.56 29.85
CA LYS A 166 -13.97 14.66 28.84
C LYS A 166 -12.59 15.30 28.64
N ASP A 167 -11.72 15.24 29.63
CA ASP A 167 -10.36 15.82 29.58
C ASP A 167 -9.35 15.00 28.78
N LYS A 168 -9.66 13.72 28.43
CA LYS A 168 -8.70 12.82 27.73
C LYS A 168 -9.02 12.59 26.25
N THR A 169 -9.98 13.28 25.68
CA THR A 169 -10.33 13.15 24.26
C THR A 169 -9.19 13.56 23.31
N HIS A 170 -8.26 14.41 23.76
CA HIS A 170 -7.08 14.80 22.98
C HIS A 170 -5.94 13.78 22.98
N GLU A 171 -5.99 12.76 23.83
CA GLU A 171 -4.95 11.72 23.93
C GLU A 171 -5.28 10.42 23.17
N LEU A 172 -6.43 10.36 22.48
CA LEU A 172 -6.79 9.19 21.71
C LEU A 172 -5.84 9.03 20.52
N PRO A 173 -5.27 7.83 20.31
CA PRO A 173 -4.46 7.58 19.14
C PRO A 173 -5.30 7.74 17.87
N ALA A 174 -4.71 8.36 16.84
CA ALA A 174 -5.36 8.60 15.55
C ALA A 174 -5.79 7.32 14.81
N PHE A 175 -5.31 6.15 15.26
CA PHE A 175 -5.59 4.83 14.68
C PHE A 175 -5.51 3.74 15.76
N ASP A 176 -6.09 2.59 15.46
CA ASP A 176 -5.99 1.40 16.30
C ASP A 176 -4.56 0.82 16.25
N MET A 177 -3.84 0.95 17.38
CA MET A 177 -2.45 0.49 17.49
C MET A 177 -2.32 -1.03 17.36
N VAL A 178 -3.30 -1.81 17.81
CA VAL A 178 -3.27 -3.27 17.70
C VAL A 178 -3.39 -3.68 16.24
N ARG A 179 -4.38 -3.14 15.54
CA ARG A 179 -4.58 -3.41 14.11
C ARG A 179 -3.38 -2.93 13.27
N ALA A 180 -2.86 -1.74 13.55
CA ALA A 180 -1.68 -1.23 12.87
C ALA A 180 -0.46 -2.14 13.07
N ALA A 181 -0.23 -2.60 14.30
CA ALA A 181 0.87 -3.54 14.60
C ALA A 181 0.71 -4.87 13.85
N VAL A 182 -0.49 -5.44 13.84
CA VAL A 182 -0.79 -6.69 13.12
C VAL A 182 -0.62 -6.49 11.61
N ASN A 183 -1.15 -5.42 11.04
CA ASN A 183 -1.03 -5.12 9.62
C ASN A 183 0.42 -5.03 9.18
N LEU A 184 1.25 -4.28 9.92
CA LEU A 184 2.66 -4.12 9.62
C LEU A 184 3.42 -5.45 9.68
N MET A 185 3.20 -6.23 10.73
CA MET A 185 3.89 -7.52 10.91
C MET A 185 3.48 -8.54 9.85
N VAL A 186 2.19 -8.71 9.61
CA VAL A 186 1.69 -9.68 8.62
C VAL A 186 2.12 -9.29 7.21
N ALA A 187 1.99 -8.02 6.84
CA ALA A 187 2.42 -7.55 5.52
C ALA A 187 3.94 -7.74 5.32
N ALA A 188 4.76 -7.37 6.31
CA ALA A 188 6.21 -7.55 6.23
C ALA A 188 6.60 -9.02 6.07
N VAL A 189 5.97 -9.92 6.81
CA VAL A 189 6.22 -11.37 6.72
C VAL A 189 5.82 -11.91 5.34
N LEU A 190 4.62 -11.60 4.86
CA LEU A 190 4.14 -12.07 3.57
C LEU A 190 5.01 -11.58 2.40
N ILE A 191 5.39 -10.30 2.41
CA ILE A 191 6.27 -9.72 1.39
C ILE A 191 7.66 -10.37 1.45
N SER A 192 8.22 -10.56 2.65
CA SER A 192 9.52 -11.19 2.82
C SER A 192 9.54 -12.64 2.34
N ILE A 193 8.49 -13.41 2.62
CA ILE A 193 8.34 -14.78 2.12
C ILE A 193 8.28 -14.78 0.59
N ALA A 194 7.42 -13.96 -0.01
CA ALA A 194 7.27 -13.92 -1.44
C ALA A 194 8.57 -13.46 -2.15
N THR A 195 9.28 -12.48 -1.59
CA THR A 195 10.58 -12.03 -2.10
C THR A 195 11.62 -13.14 -2.01
N SER A 196 11.63 -13.92 -0.92
CA SER A 196 12.53 -15.07 -0.75
C SER A 196 12.30 -16.16 -1.81
N TYR A 197 11.04 -16.37 -2.18
CA TYR A 197 10.67 -17.29 -3.27
C TYR A 197 10.75 -16.66 -4.67
N LYS A 198 11.23 -15.40 -4.77
CA LYS A 198 11.31 -14.63 -6.04
C LYS A 198 9.96 -14.51 -6.76
N LEU A 199 8.88 -14.46 -6.00
CA LEU A 199 7.55 -14.27 -6.55
C LEU A 199 7.33 -12.78 -6.88
N PRO A 200 6.95 -12.43 -8.11
CA PRO A 200 6.57 -11.07 -8.45
C PRO A 200 5.24 -10.72 -7.75
N LEU A 201 5.27 -9.73 -6.87
CA LEU A 201 4.07 -9.24 -6.21
C LEU A 201 4.08 -7.72 -6.08
N SER A 202 2.89 -7.15 -5.94
CA SER A 202 2.73 -5.77 -5.57
C SER A 202 2.68 -5.66 -4.04
N THR A 203 3.65 -4.97 -3.46
CA THR A 203 3.71 -4.72 -2.01
C THR A 203 2.51 -3.92 -1.52
N THR A 204 2.05 -2.95 -2.32
CA THR A 204 0.82 -2.19 -2.07
C THR A 204 -0.41 -3.09 -2.03
N TYR A 205 -0.50 -4.09 -2.93
CA TYR A 205 -1.60 -5.06 -2.92
C TYR A 205 -1.62 -5.86 -1.63
N VAL A 206 -0.48 -6.40 -1.23
CA VAL A 206 -0.38 -7.21 -0.01
C VAL A 206 -0.77 -6.40 1.22
N THR A 207 -0.22 -5.19 1.40
CA THR A 207 -0.55 -4.33 2.54
C THR A 207 -2.02 -3.94 2.59
N PHE A 208 -2.61 -3.62 1.43
CA PHE A 208 -4.02 -3.29 1.34
C PHE A 208 -4.91 -4.49 1.69
N MET A 209 -4.61 -5.68 1.17
CA MET A 209 -5.40 -6.88 1.44
C MET A 209 -5.27 -7.33 2.90
N VAL A 210 -4.10 -7.18 3.52
CA VAL A 210 -3.91 -7.43 4.95
C VAL A 210 -4.77 -6.47 5.78
N ALA A 211 -4.74 -5.17 5.47
CA ALA A 211 -5.56 -4.18 6.17
C ALA A 211 -7.07 -4.44 6.02
N MET A 212 -7.51 -4.89 4.85
CA MET A 212 -8.90 -5.28 4.62
C MET A 212 -9.26 -6.54 5.40
N GLY A 213 -8.38 -7.56 5.39
CA GLY A 213 -8.58 -8.81 6.11
C GLY A 213 -8.68 -8.62 7.62
N THR A 214 -7.81 -7.81 8.21
CA THR A 214 -7.87 -7.52 9.65
C THR A 214 -9.11 -6.70 10.02
N SER A 215 -9.53 -5.76 9.18
CA SER A 215 -10.76 -4.99 9.39
C SER A 215 -12.00 -5.88 9.31
N LEU A 216 -12.00 -6.90 8.45
CA LEU A 216 -13.06 -7.89 8.35
C LEU A 216 -13.07 -8.81 9.59
N ALA A 217 -11.89 -9.27 10.02
CA ALA A 217 -11.74 -10.14 11.20
C ALA A 217 -12.23 -9.47 12.49
N ASP A 218 -12.01 -8.19 12.65
CA ASP A 218 -12.46 -7.41 13.81
C ASP A 218 -13.96 -7.09 13.81
N ARG A 219 -14.69 -7.50 12.78
CA ARG A 219 -16.09 -7.10 12.55
C ARG A 219 -16.28 -5.57 12.66
N ALA A 220 -15.24 -4.81 12.29
CA ALA A 220 -15.25 -3.34 12.37
C ALA A 220 -16.31 -2.70 11.45
N TRP A 221 -16.96 -3.49 10.62
CA TRP A 221 -17.93 -3.03 9.64
C TRP A 221 -19.31 -3.58 9.95
N GLY A 222 -20.29 -2.70 10.05
CA GLY A 222 -21.70 -3.09 9.95
C GLY A 222 -22.03 -3.64 8.55
N ALA A 223 -23.13 -4.35 8.40
CA ALA A 223 -23.52 -4.97 7.14
C ALA A 223 -23.61 -3.97 5.96
N GLU A 224 -24.09 -2.75 6.20
CA GLU A 224 -24.13 -1.70 5.18
C GLU A 224 -22.74 -1.17 4.84
N SER A 225 -21.93 -0.84 5.84
CA SER A 225 -20.56 -0.37 5.66
C SER A 225 -19.70 -1.39 4.90
N ALA A 226 -19.89 -2.69 5.14
CA ALA A 226 -19.20 -3.76 4.42
C ALA A 226 -19.44 -3.69 2.91
N VAL A 227 -20.64 -3.37 2.45
CA VAL A 227 -20.95 -3.27 1.00
C VAL A 227 -20.16 -2.16 0.34
N TYR A 228 -20.03 -0.99 0.96
CA TYR A 228 -19.23 0.13 0.44
C TYR A 228 -17.74 -0.21 0.40
N ARG A 229 -17.22 -0.86 1.43
CA ARG A 229 -15.81 -1.22 1.51
C ARG A 229 -15.43 -2.33 0.53
N VAL A 230 -16.29 -3.34 0.36
CA VAL A 230 -16.10 -4.34 -0.70
C VAL A 230 -16.16 -3.70 -2.08
N ALA A 231 -17.02 -2.73 -2.32
CA ALA A 231 -17.02 -1.96 -3.56
C ALA A 231 -15.69 -1.22 -3.77
N GLY A 232 -15.13 -0.65 -2.70
CA GLY A 232 -13.81 -0.03 -2.71
C GLY A 232 -12.70 -1.00 -3.09
N VAL A 233 -12.69 -2.19 -2.47
CA VAL A 233 -11.73 -3.27 -2.79
C VAL A 233 -11.82 -3.67 -4.27
N LEU A 234 -13.03 -3.92 -4.77
CA LEU A 234 -13.25 -4.29 -6.18
C LEU A 234 -12.81 -3.20 -7.16
N ASN A 235 -13.07 -1.93 -6.83
CA ASN A 235 -12.60 -0.81 -7.62
C ASN A 235 -11.07 -0.71 -7.64
N VAL A 236 -10.40 -0.93 -6.52
CA VAL A 236 -8.94 -0.94 -6.44
C VAL A 236 -8.36 -2.09 -7.27
N ILE A 237 -8.90 -3.30 -7.13
CA ILE A 237 -8.49 -4.46 -7.92
C ILE A 237 -8.71 -4.21 -9.41
N GLY A 238 -9.88 -3.72 -9.80
CA GLY A 238 -10.18 -3.34 -11.19
C GLY A 238 -9.23 -2.27 -11.72
N GLY A 239 -8.89 -1.28 -10.90
CA GLY A 239 -7.90 -0.25 -11.21
C GLY A 239 -6.51 -0.82 -11.48
N TRP A 240 -6.08 -1.83 -10.74
CA TRP A 240 -4.79 -2.49 -10.97
C TRP A 240 -4.76 -3.24 -12.30
N PHE A 241 -5.80 -4.02 -12.62
CA PHE A 241 -5.90 -4.68 -13.92
C PHE A 241 -5.90 -3.67 -15.06
N PHE A 242 -6.66 -2.59 -14.94
CA PHE A 242 -6.68 -1.52 -15.94
C PHE A 242 -5.30 -0.85 -16.08
N THR A 243 -4.61 -0.61 -14.97
CA THR A 243 -3.25 -0.04 -14.96
C THR A 243 -2.27 -0.97 -15.65
N ALA A 244 -2.30 -2.27 -15.33
CA ALA A 244 -1.43 -3.27 -15.96
C ALA A 244 -1.68 -3.35 -17.48
N PHE A 245 -2.93 -3.41 -17.90
CA PHE A 245 -3.31 -3.43 -19.31
C PHE A 245 -2.85 -2.17 -20.04
N SER A 246 -3.09 -0.99 -19.44
CA SER A 246 -2.68 0.29 -20.01
C SER A 246 -1.16 0.42 -20.13
N ALA A 247 -0.42 -0.04 -19.09
CA ALA A 247 1.04 -0.02 -19.08
C ALA A 247 1.61 -0.95 -20.15
N PHE A 248 1.06 -2.16 -20.29
CA PHE A 248 1.44 -3.10 -21.34
C PHE A 248 1.22 -2.52 -22.73
N THR A 249 0.03 -1.94 -22.98
CA THR A 249 -0.31 -1.33 -24.26
C THR A 249 0.60 -0.16 -24.59
N ALA A 250 0.86 0.71 -23.60
CA ALA A 250 1.77 1.84 -23.77
C ALA A 250 3.21 1.38 -24.06
N ALA A 251 3.69 0.37 -23.35
CA ALA A 251 5.02 -0.19 -23.57
C ALA A 251 5.15 -0.81 -24.98
N ALA A 252 4.15 -1.56 -25.43
CA ALA A 252 4.09 -2.14 -26.75
C ALA A 252 4.11 -1.05 -27.85
N LEU A 253 3.33 0.02 -27.66
CA LEU A 253 3.31 1.15 -28.59
C LEU A 253 4.66 1.86 -28.64
N VAL A 254 5.28 2.13 -27.49
CA VAL A 254 6.61 2.76 -27.41
C VAL A 254 7.66 1.88 -28.10
N ALA A 255 7.66 0.57 -27.85
CA ALA A 255 8.58 -0.36 -28.48
C ALA A 255 8.39 -0.39 -30.01
N TYR A 256 7.15 -0.41 -30.49
CA TYR A 256 6.83 -0.34 -31.92
C TYR A 256 7.35 0.94 -32.56
N LEU A 257 7.10 2.10 -31.96
CA LEU A 257 7.56 3.39 -32.46
C LEU A 257 9.09 3.48 -32.50
N LEU A 258 9.78 3.00 -31.47
CA LEU A 258 11.25 2.95 -31.44
C LEU A 258 11.81 2.05 -32.55
N ASN A 259 11.13 0.95 -32.87
CA ASN A 259 11.54 0.03 -33.96
C ASN A 259 11.40 0.67 -35.35
N LEU A 260 10.50 1.64 -35.56
CA LEU A 260 10.36 2.34 -36.83
C LEU A 260 11.60 3.19 -37.16
N ASN A 261 12.04 4.03 -36.22
CA ASN A 261 13.26 4.84 -36.36
C ASN A 261 13.71 5.33 -34.99
N ILE A 262 14.69 4.66 -34.40
CA ILE A 262 15.15 4.95 -33.04
C ILE A 262 15.73 6.37 -32.91
N ASN A 263 16.46 6.87 -33.93
CA ASN A 263 17.10 8.20 -33.83
C ASN A 263 16.11 9.35 -33.78
N VAL A 264 14.94 9.17 -34.40
CA VAL A 264 13.87 10.18 -34.42
C VAL A 264 12.88 9.97 -33.28
N MET A 265 12.46 8.72 -33.07
CA MET A 265 11.40 8.41 -32.10
C MET A 265 11.88 8.51 -30.65
N PHE A 266 13.13 8.16 -30.36
CA PHE A 266 13.66 8.24 -29.01
C PHE A 266 13.58 9.67 -28.41
N PRO A 267 14.13 10.72 -29.05
CA PRO A 267 14.00 12.07 -28.49
C PRO A 267 12.54 12.53 -28.40
N ILE A 268 11.70 12.23 -29.39
CA ILE A 268 10.27 12.61 -29.36
C ILE A 268 9.57 11.98 -28.17
N LEU A 269 9.74 10.68 -27.96
CA LEU A 269 9.13 9.95 -26.84
C LEU A 269 9.68 10.41 -25.50
N LEU A 270 10.96 10.73 -25.42
CA LEU A 270 11.59 11.27 -24.22
C LEU A 270 10.98 12.62 -23.84
N PHE A 271 10.88 13.56 -24.78
CA PHE A 271 10.24 14.86 -24.54
C PHE A 271 8.76 14.72 -24.19
N ALA A 272 8.03 13.82 -24.85
CA ALA A 272 6.64 13.52 -24.52
C ALA A 272 6.51 12.97 -23.10
N ALA A 273 7.37 12.06 -22.67
CA ALA A 273 7.39 11.54 -21.31
C ALA A 273 7.63 12.63 -20.26
N PHE A 274 8.64 13.48 -20.47
CA PHE A 274 8.89 14.63 -19.59
C PHE A 274 7.71 15.60 -19.54
N GLY A 275 7.11 15.90 -20.69
CA GLY A 275 5.91 16.75 -20.78
C GLY A 275 4.74 16.19 -19.99
N LEU A 276 4.48 14.89 -20.09
CA LEU A 276 3.43 14.20 -19.33
C LEU A 276 3.72 14.20 -17.83
N LEU A 277 4.96 14.00 -17.40
CA LEU A 277 5.35 14.05 -15.99
C LEU A 277 5.15 15.44 -15.40
N ILE A 278 5.59 16.48 -16.10
CA ILE A 278 5.41 17.87 -15.67
C ILE A 278 3.92 18.21 -15.59
N ARG A 279 3.13 17.91 -16.63
CA ARG A 279 1.68 18.13 -16.64
C ARG A 279 0.98 17.40 -15.51
N SER A 280 1.33 16.14 -15.25
CA SER A 280 0.77 15.34 -14.16
C SER A 280 1.10 15.95 -12.80
N SER A 281 2.32 16.44 -12.60
CA SER A 281 2.74 17.09 -11.36
C SER A 281 1.99 18.42 -11.12
N ILE A 282 1.85 19.25 -12.15
CA ILE A 282 1.10 20.51 -12.07
C ILE A 282 -0.38 20.25 -11.75
N ALA A 283 -1.01 19.30 -12.45
CA ALA A 283 -2.41 18.94 -12.22
C ALA A 283 -2.65 18.44 -10.80
N HIS A 284 -1.74 17.59 -10.28
CA HIS A 284 -1.84 17.08 -8.92
C HIS A 284 -1.68 18.19 -7.88
N ASN A 285 -0.70 19.09 -8.05
CA ASN A 285 -0.48 20.20 -7.14
C ASN A 285 -1.67 21.17 -7.12
N LYS A 286 -2.30 21.43 -8.28
CA LYS A 286 -3.51 22.24 -8.35
C LYS A 286 -4.67 21.59 -7.60
N LYS A 287 -4.90 20.28 -7.78
CA LYS A 287 -5.95 19.54 -7.07
C LYS A 287 -5.71 19.51 -5.56
N SER A 288 -4.45 19.30 -5.13
CA SER A 288 -4.07 19.30 -3.71
C SER A 288 -4.30 20.65 -3.03
N LYS A 289 -4.07 21.78 -3.74
CA LYS A 289 -4.37 23.12 -3.23
C LYS A 289 -5.86 23.36 -3.08
N LEU A 290 -6.69 22.91 -4.02
CA LEU A 290 -8.15 23.02 -3.93
C LEU A 290 -8.71 22.26 -2.74
N VAL A 291 -8.30 21.00 -2.55
CA VAL A 291 -8.74 20.19 -1.39
C VAL A 291 -8.34 20.85 -0.08
N LYS A 292 -7.10 21.38 0.03
CA LYS A 292 -6.68 22.08 1.24
C LYS A 292 -7.48 23.37 1.51
N SER A 293 -7.87 24.09 0.47
CA SER A 293 -8.72 25.28 0.64
C SER A 293 -10.14 24.92 1.06
N GLU A 294 -10.70 23.83 0.56
CA GLU A 294 -12.00 23.31 0.99
C GLU A 294 -11.98 22.82 2.43
N ASP A 295 -10.95 22.06 2.82
CA ASP A 295 -10.77 21.62 4.20
C ASP A 295 -10.63 22.82 5.16
N SER A 296 -9.89 23.86 4.77
CA SER A 296 -9.71 25.06 5.60
C SER A 296 -11.01 25.89 5.73
N LEU A 297 -11.83 25.93 4.69
CA LEU A 297 -13.15 26.59 4.73
C LEU A 297 -14.11 25.80 5.65
N GLN A 298 -14.14 24.49 5.56
CA GLN A 298 -14.98 23.66 6.44
C GLN A 298 -14.58 23.79 7.92
N ILE A 299 -13.28 23.87 8.21
CA ILE A 299 -12.79 24.10 9.59
C ILE A 299 -13.21 25.50 10.08
N ALA A 300 -13.11 26.52 9.22
CA ALA A 300 -13.53 27.89 9.56
C ALA A 300 -15.04 27.97 9.79
N GLU A 301 -15.86 27.31 8.99
CA GLU A 301 -17.31 27.23 9.17
C GLU A 301 -17.69 26.50 10.45
N SER A 302 -17.06 25.36 10.75
CA SER A 302 -17.32 24.59 11.97
C SER A 302 -16.95 25.36 13.24
N SER A 303 -15.86 26.12 13.21
CA SER A 303 -15.46 26.98 14.32
C SER A 303 -16.37 28.21 14.49
N SER A 304 -16.95 28.72 13.40
CA SER A 304 -17.91 29.84 13.48
C SER A 304 -19.27 29.41 14.03
N VAL A 305 -19.74 28.21 13.74
CA VAL A 305 -20.99 27.64 14.27
C VAL A 305 -20.90 27.35 15.77
N GLN A 306 -19.77 26.87 16.25
CA GLN A 306 -19.54 26.72 17.70
C GLN A 306 -19.45 28.05 18.43
N GLY A 307 -18.99 29.13 17.80
CA GLY A 307 -18.97 30.48 18.38
C GLY A 307 -20.32 31.14 18.45
N VAL A 308 -21.34 30.68 17.73
CA VAL A 308 -22.72 31.21 17.77
C VAL A 308 -23.59 30.52 18.82
N ILE A 309 -23.18 29.38 19.35
CA ILE A 309 -23.93 28.61 20.38
C ILE A 309 -23.47 28.96 21.82
N HIS A 310 -22.43 29.74 21.97
CA HIS A 310 -22.00 30.36 23.21
C HIS A 310 -22.23 31.87 23.20
#